data_95cf617ccf8c258df42c9dd9b3564a2f
#
_entry.id   95cf617ccf8c258df42c9dd9b3564a2f
#
_cell.length_a   1.000
_cell.length_b   1.000
_cell.length_c   1.000
_cell.angle_alpha   90.00
_cell.angle_beta   90.00
_cell.angle_gamma   90.00
#
_symmetry.space_group_name_H-M   'P 1'
#
loop_
_entity.id
_entity.type
_entity.pdbx_description
1 polymer ?
#
loop_
_entity_poly.entity_id
_entity_poly.type
_entity_poly.pdbx_seq_one_letter_code
_entity_poly.pdbx_strand_id
1 'polypeptide(L)'
;TAYWMQWGQKAVEPAGEARSNFHVAQALAQRMGITDRIFSLTPREAAEEFFKGATGPAAKVDRDELFSGVPLNIRHDLDGQPFKTPSGKLEFYSEQLAKQGLPPMPDWEADPVEAEEAAKWPLRLLTAPGYFQAHTAFSGVGFLREREGKPFCILHPEDAAKRGLEDGDPVRLFNDRGEIGLILRVADEVQPGVLLVPGQRPMGEAVSGTINMLCSDRYTDMGEGATYQSTWLEVAAWKDAAAA
;
A
#
# COMPACT_ATOMS: atom_id res chain seq x y z
N THR A 1 -4.56 -2.40 -17.54
CA THR A 1 -4.00 -1.12 -18.06
C THR A 1 -5.04 -0.45 -18.92
N ALA A 2 -5.41 0.78 -18.61
CA ALA A 2 -6.40 1.53 -19.38
C ALA A 2 -5.69 2.31 -20.51
N TYR A 3 -6.28 2.30 -21.69
CA TYR A 3 -5.83 3.11 -22.83
C TYR A 3 -6.65 4.39 -22.98
N TRP A 4 -7.17 4.89 -21.87
CA TRP A 4 -7.98 6.09 -21.84
C TRP A 4 -7.33 7.14 -20.95
N MET A 5 -7.36 8.38 -21.40
CA MET A 5 -6.94 9.54 -20.64
C MET A 5 -8.13 10.49 -20.52
N GLN A 6 -8.38 10.98 -19.32
CA GLN A 6 -9.46 11.91 -19.07
C GLN A 6 -9.04 12.92 -18.02
N TRP A 7 -9.42 14.17 -18.22
CA TRP A 7 -9.32 15.18 -17.18
C TRP A 7 -10.51 15.08 -16.24
N GLY A 8 -10.24 14.79 -14.96
CA GLY A 8 -11.28 14.79 -13.92
C GLY A 8 -11.69 16.21 -13.57
N GLN A 9 -12.89 16.58 -13.94
CA GLN A 9 -13.44 17.87 -13.53
C GLN A 9 -13.92 17.84 -12.08
N LYS A 10 -13.84 19.00 -11.43
CA LYS A 10 -14.36 19.17 -10.07
C LYS A 10 -15.88 19.03 -10.10
N ALA A 11 -16.40 18.04 -9.39
CA ALA A 11 -17.84 17.77 -9.35
C ALA A 11 -18.55 18.60 -8.26
N VAL A 12 -17.92 18.76 -7.10
CA VAL A 12 -18.46 19.49 -5.95
C VAL A 12 -17.35 20.25 -5.23
N GLU A 13 -17.71 21.27 -4.47
CA GLU A 13 -16.75 21.93 -3.58
C GLU A 13 -16.32 20.99 -2.45
N PRO A 14 -15.04 21.03 -2.06
CA PRO A 14 -14.56 20.25 -0.92
C PRO A 14 -15.31 20.63 0.35
N ALA A 15 -15.74 19.64 1.13
CA ALA A 15 -16.41 19.89 2.40
C ALA A 15 -15.38 20.20 3.52
N GLY A 16 -15.70 21.18 4.36
CA GLY A 16 -14.87 21.54 5.51
C GLY A 16 -13.44 21.91 5.11
N GLU A 17 -12.45 21.27 5.72
CA GLU A 17 -11.03 21.48 5.46
C GLU A 17 -10.42 20.52 4.44
N ALA A 18 -11.24 19.72 3.73
CA ALA A 18 -10.76 18.78 2.71
C ALA A 18 -10.02 19.52 1.58
N ARG A 19 -8.90 18.97 1.15
CA ARG A 19 -8.07 19.50 0.07
C ARG A 19 -7.61 18.37 -0.84
N SER A 20 -7.37 18.66 -2.11
CA SER A 20 -6.72 17.69 -3.00
C SER A 20 -5.27 17.49 -2.58
N ASN A 21 -4.71 16.31 -2.86
CA ASN A 21 -3.29 16.02 -2.62
C ASN A 21 -2.36 17.05 -3.28
N PHE A 22 -2.74 17.57 -4.44
CA PHE A 22 -2.00 18.62 -5.13
C PHE A 22 -1.88 19.89 -4.26
N HIS A 23 -3.00 20.38 -3.71
CA HIS A 23 -2.99 21.56 -2.85
C HIS A 23 -2.33 21.31 -1.49
N VAL A 24 -2.41 20.08 -0.96
CA VAL A 24 -1.68 19.70 0.26
C VAL A 24 -0.18 19.76 0.02
N ALA A 25 0.31 19.22 -1.10
CA ALA A 25 1.73 19.27 -1.46
C ALA A 25 2.22 20.71 -1.62
N GLN A 26 1.45 21.58 -2.28
CA GLN A 26 1.76 23.00 -2.41
C GLN A 26 1.85 23.71 -1.05
N ALA A 27 0.86 23.49 -0.18
CA ALA A 27 0.84 24.11 1.14
C ALA A 27 2.00 23.62 2.03
N LEU A 28 2.41 22.36 1.88
CA LEU A 28 3.56 21.80 2.58
C LEU A 28 4.86 22.44 2.07
N ALA A 29 5.06 22.49 0.75
CA ALA A 29 6.21 23.12 0.12
C ALA A 29 6.40 24.57 0.59
N GLN A 30 5.31 25.35 0.62
CA GLN A 30 5.33 26.72 1.12
C GLN A 30 5.80 26.81 2.59
N ARG A 31 5.30 25.92 3.47
CA ARG A 31 5.72 25.87 4.88
C ARG A 31 7.18 25.46 5.06
N MET A 32 7.70 24.64 4.16
CA MET A 32 9.09 24.20 4.14
C MET A 32 10.03 25.21 3.47
N GLY A 33 9.51 26.33 2.93
CA GLY A 33 10.30 27.33 2.22
C GLY A 33 10.77 26.89 0.82
N ILE A 34 10.14 25.86 0.23
CA ILE A 34 10.44 25.37 -1.12
C ILE A 34 9.77 26.31 -2.12
N THR A 35 10.58 26.93 -2.99
CA THR A 35 10.13 27.96 -3.93
C THR A 35 10.10 27.50 -5.39
N ASP A 36 10.29 26.21 -5.66
CA ASP A 36 10.23 25.65 -7.01
C ASP A 36 8.90 25.98 -7.68
N ARG A 37 8.98 26.44 -8.91
CA ARG A 37 7.83 26.89 -9.70
C ARG A 37 6.67 25.89 -9.72
N ILE A 38 6.95 24.59 -9.71
CA ILE A 38 5.91 23.53 -9.76
C ILE A 38 4.89 23.68 -8.62
N PHE A 39 5.31 24.16 -7.45
CA PHE A 39 4.43 24.34 -6.29
C PHE A 39 3.60 25.63 -6.32
N SER A 40 3.74 26.46 -7.36
CA SER A 40 2.92 27.65 -7.56
C SER A 40 1.93 27.54 -8.72
N LEU A 41 1.98 26.43 -9.47
CA LEU A 41 1.12 26.20 -10.63
C LEU A 41 -0.30 25.84 -10.21
N THR A 42 -1.28 26.19 -11.03
CA THR A 42 -2.60 25.56 -10.96
C THR A 42 -2.54 24.09 -11.42
N PRO A 43 -3.53 23.25 -11.08
CA PRO A 43 -3.58 21.89 -11.58
C PRO A 43 -3.50 21.77 -13.11
N ARG A 44 -4.14 22.69 -13.83
CA ARG A 44 -4.09 22.74 -15.29
C ARG A 44 -2.69 23.09 -15.80
N GLU A 45 -2.06 24.12 -15.24
CA GLU A 45 -0.69 24.51 -15.62
C GLU A 45 0.31 23.39 -15.32
N ALA A 46 0.16 22.66 -14.21
CA ALA A 46 1.00 21.51 -13.89
C ALA A 46 0.81 20.37 -14.91
N ALA A 47 -0.41 20.11 -15.34
CA ALA A 47 -0.69 19.16 -16.41
C ALA A 47 -0.06 19.61 -17.76
N GLU A 48 -0.14 20.87 -18.09
CA GLU A 48 0.52 21.42 -19.29
C GLU A 48 2.05 21.26 -19.25
N GLU A 49 2.66 21.48 -18.08
CA GLU A 49 4.10 21.21 -17.91
C GLU A 49 4.43 19.73 -18.13
N PHE A 50 3.61 18.81 -17.57
CA PHE A 50 3.75 17.38 -17.83
C PHE A 50 3.72 17.04 -19.31
N PHE A 51 2.81 17.62 -20.08
CA PHE A 51 2.68 17.36 -21.50
C PHE A 51 3.85 17.90 -22.34
N LYS A 52 4.63 18.86 -21.85
CA LYS A 52 5.86 19.33 -22.57
C LYS A 52 6.90 18.22 -22.72
N GLY A 53 6.96 17.30 -21.75
CA GLY A 53 7.85 16.14 -21.78
C GLY A 53 7.20 14.85 -22.30
N ALA A 54 5.92 14.90 -22.65
CA ALA A 54 5.19 13.71 -23.08
C ALA A 54 5.71 13.17 -24.42
N THR A 55 5.73 11.86 -24.54
CA THR A 55 6.12 11.13 -25.78
C THR A 55 5.05 10.13 -26.17
N GLY A 56 5.15 9.59 -27.39
CA GLY A 56 4.22 8.58 -27.90
C GLY A 56 2.78 9.11 -28.02
N PRO A 57 1.76 8.30 -27.71
CA PRO A 57 0.36 8.69 -27.84
C PRO A 57 -0.03 9.89 -26.98
N ALA A 58 0.53 10.01 -25.78
CA ALA A 58 0.25 11.14 -24.88
C ALA A 58 0.69 12.50 -25.47
N ALA A 59 1.75 12.53 -26.27
CA ALA A 59 2.21 13.74 -26.94
C ALA A 59 1.23 14.25 -28.03
N LYS A 60 0.36 13.35 -28.51
CA LYS A 60 -0.59 13.62 -29.61
C LYS A 60 -2.00 13.96 -29.10
N VAL A 61 -2.19 13.99 -27.80
CA VAL A 61 -3.49 14.28 -27.19
C VAL A 61 -3.91 15.71 -27.50
N ASP A 62 -5.14 15.88 -28.00
CA ASP A 62 -5.78 17.18 -28.08
C ASP A 62 -6.08 17.67 -26.65
N ARG A 63 -5.42 18.75 -26.27
CA ARG A 63 -5.46 19.27 -24.88
C ARG A 63 -6.76 19.99 -24.58
N ASP A 64 -7.34 20.68 -25.59
CA ASP A 64 -8.61 21.38 -25.38
C ASP A 64 -9.73 20.36 -25.18
N GLU A 65 -9.72 19.29 -25.98
CA GLU A 65 -10.65 18.19 -25.82
C GLU A 65 -10.44 17.46 -24.47
N LEU A 66 -9.17 17.14 -24.11
CA LEU A 66 -8.85 16.53 -22.82
C LEU A 66 -9.37 17.36 -21.64
N PHE A 67 -9.06 18.65 -21.63
CA PHE A 67 -9.44 19.54 -20.53
C PHE A 67 -10.94 19.88 -20.51
N SER A 68 -11.67 19.58 -21.58
CA SER A 68 -13.13 19.62 -21.58
C SER A 68 -13.77 18.47 -20.79
N GLY A 69 -12.96 17.43 -20.44
CA GLY A 69 -13.40 16.26 -19.69
C GLY A 69 -13.80 15.08 -20.56
N VAL A 70 -13.63 15.20 -21.89
CA VAL A 70 -13.89 14.08 -22.83
C VAL A 70 -12.84 12.99 -22.63
N PRO A 71 -13.24 11.71 -22.46
CA PRO A 71 -12.29 10.59 -22.42
C PRO A 71 -11.65 10.38 -23.77
N LEU A 72 -10.33 10.47 -23.84
CA LEU A 72 -9.55 10.28 -25.06
C LEU A 72 -8.90 8.90 -25.08
N ASN A 73 -9.02 8.21 -26.20
CA ASN A 73 -8.34 6.93 -26.40
C ASN A 73 -6.87 7.19 -26.76
N ILE A 74 -5.97 6.74 -25.89
CA ILE A 74 -4.52 6.86 -26.07
C ILE A 74 -3.88 5.49 -26.38
N ARG A 75 -4.65 4.56 -26.91
CA ARG A 75 -4.13 3.23 -27.24
C ARG A 75 -2.92 3.36 -28.16
N HIS A 76 -1.86 2.71 -27.77
CA HIS A 76 -0.69 2.48 -28.59
C HIS A 76 -0.82 1.08 -29.19
N ASP A 77 -0.81 1.00 -30.50
CA ASP A 77 -0.76 -0.30 -31.17
C ASP A 77 0.67 -0.84 -31.03
N LEU A 78 0.80 -1.87 -30.20
CA LEU A 78 2.06 -2.59 -29.97
C LEU A 78 2.16 -3.85 -30.83
N ASP A 79 1.11 -4.19 -31.58
CA ASP A 79 1.09 -5.37 -32.43
C ASP A 79 2.15 -5.24 -33.55
N GLY A 80 3.04 -6.22 -33.62
CA GLY A 80 4.15 -6.22 -34.60
C GLY A 80 5.30 -5.26 -34.28
N GLN A 81 5.24 -4.50 -33.17
CA GLN A 81 6.38 -3.69 -32.74
C GLN A 81 7.45 -4.57 -32.10
N PRO A 82 8.73 -4.38 -32.42
CA PRO A 82 9.80 -5.10 -31.74
C PRO A 82 9.85 -4.70 -30.27
N PHE A 83 10.20 -5.62 -29.42
CA PHE A 83 10.48 -5.30 -28.01
C PHE A 83 11.68 -4.34 -27.93
N LYS A 84 11.64 -3.41 -26.96
CA LYS A 84 12.75 -2.47 -26.68
C LYS A 84 13.85 -3.17 -25.88
N THR A 85 14.30 -4.30 -26.37
CA THR A 85 15.37 -5.13 -25.79
C THR A 85 16.51 -5.23 -26.80
N PRO A 86 17.75 -5.57 -26.41
CA PRO A 86 18.86 -5.75 -27.32
C PRO A 86 18.59 -6.73 -28.48
N SER A 87 17.84 -7.80 -28.21
CA SER A 87 17.47 -8.80 -29.23
C SER A 87 16.25 -8.41 -30.08
N GLY A 88 15.50 -7.38 -29.69
CA GLY A 88 14.20 -7.05 -30.27
C GLY A 88 13.09 -8.06 -29.95
N LYS A 89 13.34 -9.01 -29.07
CA LYS A 89 12.42 -10.07 -28.63
C LYS A 89 12.18 -10.00 -27.13
N LEU A 90 11.18 -10.72 -26.63
CA LEU A 90 11.03 -10.96 -25.20
C LEU A 90 12.26 -11.75 -24.71
N GLU A 91 12.99 -11.17 -23.74
CA GLU A 91 14.18 -11.79 -23.14
C GLU A 91 13.84 -12.34 -21.76
N PHE A 92 14.03 -13.64 -21.56
CA PHE A 92 13.92 -14.28 -20.25
C PHE A 92 15.21 -14.12 -19.43
N TYR A 93 16.34 -13.98 -20.10
CA TYR A 93 17.64 -13.72 -19.51
C TYR A 93 18.07 -12.30 -19.90
N SER A 94 18.34 -11.45 -18.93
CA SER A 94 18.78 -10.07 -19.14
C SER A 94 20.29 -9.95 -18.96
N GLU A 95 21.03 -9.87 -20.07
CA GLU A 95 22.47 -9.58 -20.01
C GLU A 95 22.77 -8.21 -19.38
N GLN A 96 21.82 -7.29 -19.43
CA GLN A 96 21.98 -5.97 -18.84
C GLN A 96 21.99 -6.06 -17.32
N LEU A 97 21.10 -6.86 -16.73
CA LEU A 97 21.09 -7.11 -15.28
C LEU A 97 22.34 -7.88 -14.86
N ALA A 98 22.73 -8.91 -15.63
CA ALA A 98 23.95 -9.67 -15.35
C ALA A 98 25.21 -8.77 -15.30
N LYS A 99 25.32 -7.80 -16.23
CA LYS A 99 26.42 -6.82 -16.25
C LYS A 99 26.43 -5.89 -15.04
N GLN A 100 25.29 -5.71 -14.39
CA GLN A 100 25.16 -4.91 -13.16
C GLN A 100 25.36 -5.74 -11.89
N GLY A 101 25.64 -7.04 -12.03
CA GLY A 101 25.79 -7.96 -10.89
C GLY A 101 24.46 -8.36 -10.23
N LEU A 102 23.33 -8.12 -10.95
CA LEU A 102 22.01 -8.49 -10.50
C LEU A 102 21.60 -9.83 -11.11
N PRO A 103 20.66 -10.58 -10.49
CA PRO A 103 20.11 -11.79 -11.07
C PRO A 103 19.56 -11.53 -12.49
N PRO A 104 20.05 -12.22 -13.52
CA PRO A 104 19.63 -11.95 -14.90
C PRO A 104 18.24 -12.52 -15.24
N MET A 105 17.73 -13.41 -14.41
CA MET A 105 16.38 -13.96 -14.47
C MET A 105 15.74 -13.86 -13.09
N PRO A 106 14.41 -13.71 -13.02
CA PRO A 106 13.71 -13.78 -11.75
C PRO A 106 13.97 -15.14 -11.09
N ASP A 107 14.49 -15.12 -9.89
CA ASP A 107 14.68 -16.29 -9.03
C ASP A 107 14.28 -15.92 -7.61
N TRP A 108 14.01 -16.93 -6.78
CA TRP A 108 13.71 -16.70 -5.38
C TRP A 108 14.99 -16.88 -4.55
N GLU A 109 15.32 -15.84 -3.79
CA GLU A 109 16.38 -15.91 -2.80
C GLU A 109 15.78 -15.64 -1.41
N ALA A 110 16.25 -16.41 -0.42
CA ALA A 110 15.82 -16.19 0.96
C ALA A 110 16.36 -14.83 1.46
N ASP A 111 15.48 -13.99 1.97
CA ASP A 111 15.87 -12.73 2.62
C ASP A 111 16.52 -13.07 3.98
N PRO A 112 17.81 -12.78 4.19
CA PRO A 112 18.50 -13.08 5.45
C PRO A 112 17.88 -12.34 6.64
N VAL A 113 17.38 -11.14 6.44
CA VAL A 113 16.73 -10.35 7.51
C VAL A 113 15.37 -10.94 7.88
N GLU A 114 14.59 -11.41 6.89
CA GLU A 114 13.36 -12.13 7.17
C GLU A 114 13.65 -13.44 7.94
N ALA A 115 14.73 -14.14 7.59
CA ALA A 115 15.14 -15.36 8.28
C ALA A 115 15.54 -15.09 9.74
N GLU A 116 16.22 -13.98 10.03
CA GLU A 116 16.54 -13.56 11.40
C GLU A 116 15.29 -13.22 12.21
N GLU A 117 14.34 -12.50 11.62
CA GLU A 117 13.06 -12.18 12.26
C GLU A 117 12.24 -13.46 12.53
N ALA A 118 12.18 -14.37 11.57
CA ALA A 118 11.49 -15.66 11.71
C ALA A 118 12.11 -16.55 12.80
N ALA A 119 13.41 -16.45 13.03
CA ALA A 119 14.08 -17.15 14.12
C ALA A 119 13.75 -16.59 15.50
N LYS A 120 13.38 -15.31 15.58
CA LYS A 120 13.06 -14.61 16.82
C LYS A 120 11.56 -14.61 17.13
N TRP A 121 10.73 -14.48 16.11
CA TRP A 121 9.29 -14.32 16.23
C TRP A 121 8.54 -15.47 15.56
N PRO A 122 7.60 -16.13 16.24
CA PRO A 122 7.02 -17.39 15.76
C PRO A 122 5.87 -17.23 14.75
N LEU A 123 5.30 -16.05 14.60
CA LEU A 123 4.12 -15.83 13.76
C LEU A 123 4.44 -14.86 12.62
N ARG A 124 4.16 -15.31 11.39
CA ARG A 124 4.21 -14.44 10.22
C ARG A 124 2.97 -13.56 10.16
N LEU A 125 3.15 -12.26 10.07
CA LEU A 125 2.05 -11.32 9.88
C LEU A 125 1.64 -11.28 8.41
N LEU A 126 0.35 -11.46 8.14
CA LEU A 126 -0.27 -11.12 6.88
C LEU A 126 -1.22 -9.94 7.09
N THR A 127 -1.12 -8.93 6.22
CA THR A 127 -2.06 -7.83 6.15
C THR A 127 -2.89 -7.98 4.89
N ALA A 128 -4.20 -8.04 5.01
CA ALA A 128 -5.10 -8.14 3.88
C ALA A 128 -5.99 -6.90 3.78
N PRO A 129 -6.49 -6.53 2.60
CA PRO A 129 -7.52 -5.51 2.48
C PRO A 129 -8.77 -5.86 3.28
N GLY A 130 -9.42 -4.85 3.89
CA GLY A 130 -10.74 -5.02 4.49
C GLY A 130 -11.82 -5.18 3.42
N TYR A 131 -12.98 -5.69 3.82
CA TYR A 131 -14.09 -5.99 2.90
C TYR A 131 -14.86 -4.74 2.49
N PHE A 132 -15.08 -3.82 3.43
CA PHE A 132 -15.93 -2.65 3.25
C PHE A 132 -15.16 -1.34 3.17
N GLN A 133 -13.83 -1.42 3.11
CA GLN A 133 -12.94 -0.27 2.96
C GLN A 133 -11.95 -0.51 1.82
N ALA A 134 -11.54 0.55 1.15
CA ALA A 134 -10.44 0.52 0.19
C ALA A 134 -9.23 1.18 0.85
N HIS A 135 -8.38 0.37 1.49
CA HIS A 135 -7.36 0.83 2.44
C HIS A 135 -8.00 1.68 3.56
N THR A 136 -7.65 2.97 3.69
CA THR A 136 -8.29 3.89 4.64
C THR A 136 -9.46 4.68 4.06
N ALA A 137 -9.72 4.57 2.75
CA ALA A 137 -10.87 5.20 2.15
C ALA A 137 -12.17 4.55 2.64
N PHE A 138 -13.21 5.34 2.76
CA PHE A 138 -14.54 4.98 3.28
C PHE A 138 -14.61 4.71 4.80
N SER A 139 -13.50 4.83 5.54
CA SER A 139 -13.53 4.69 7.02
C SER A 139 -14.47 5.70 7.70
N GLY A 140 -14.71 6.86 7.10
CA GLY A 140 -15.67 7.86 7.57
C GLY A 140 -17.14 7.55 7.23
N VAL A 141 -17.42 6.51 6.43
CA VAL A 141 -18.79 6.15 6.03
C VAL A 141 -19.41 5.22 7.07
N GLY A 142 -20.35 5.72 7.87
CA GLY A 142 -20.87 5.06 9.06
C GLY A 142 -21.35 3.61 8.82
N PHE A 143 -22.21 3.39 7.82
CA PHE A 143 -22.74 2.05 7.55
C PHE A 143 -21.68 1.04 7.07
N LEU A 144 -20.61 1.48 6.39
CA LEU A 144 -19.49 0.63 5.98
C LEU A 144 -18.62 0.28 7.18
N ARG A 145 -18.36 1.27 8.04
CA ARG A 145 -17.63 1.05 9.28
C ARG A 145 -18.33 0.08 10.22
N GLU A 146 -19.66 0.18 10.34
CA GLU A 146 -20.46 -0.76 11.13
C GLU A 146 -20.36 -2.19 10.60
N ARG A 147 -20.38 -2.35 9.26
CA ARG A 147 -20.23 -3.66 8.62
C ARG A 147 -18.82 -4.25 8.76
N GLU A 148 -17.81 -3.42 8.69
CA GLU A 148 -16.42 -3.84 8.91
C GLU A 148 -16.20 -4.29 10.36
N GLY A 149 -16.93 -3.71 11.31
CA GLY A 149 -16.84 -4.01 12.72
C GLY A 149 -15.58 -3.45 13.39
N LYS A 150 -15.27 -3.93 14.59
CA LYS A 150 -14.06 -3.55 15.33
C LYS A 150 -12.82 -4.17 14.70
N PRO A 151 -11.66 -3.50 14.77
CA PRO A 151 -10.39 -4.09 14.33
C PRO A 151 -10.09 -5.39 15.08
N PHE A 152 -9.69 -6.40 14.32
CA PHE A 152 -9.41 -7.73 14.86
C PHE A 152 -8.22 -8.38 14.16
N CYS A 153 -7.70 -9.44 14.76
CA CYS A 153 -6.74 -10.34 14.12
C CYS A 153 -7.29 -11.77 14.12
N ILE A 154 -6.84 -12.57 13.16
CA ILE A 154 -7.22 -13.99 13.05
C ILE A 154 -5.99 -14.85 13.33
N LEU A 155 -6.16 -15.84 14.20
CA LEU A 155 -5.13 -16.80 14.59
C LEU A 155 -5.69 -18.22 14.53
N HIS A 156 -4.87 -19.16 14.04
CA HIS A 156 -5.25 -20.57 14.01
C HIS A 156 -5.49 -21.13 15.42
N PRO A 157 -6.49 -22.04 15.61
CA PRO A 157 -6.80 -22.61 16.93
C PRO A 157 -5.62 -23.25 17.66
N GLU A 158 -4.72 -23.94 16.92
CA GLU A 158 -3.52 -24.53 17.53
C GLU A 158 -2.57 -23.47 18.11
N ASP A 159 -2.41 -22.34 17.44
CA ASP A 159 -1.53 -21.27 17.88
C ASP A 159 -2.14 -20.45 19.02
N ALA A 160 -3.46 -20.30 19.02
CA ALA A 160 -4.20 -19.72 20.14
C ALA A 160 -4.10 -20.60 21.40
N ALA A 161 -4.31 -21.91 21.27
CA ALA A 161 -4.20 -22.87 22.38
C ALA A 161 -2.81 -22.89 23.00
N LYS A 162 -1.73 -22.87 22.19
CA LYS A 162 -0.33 -22.80 22.68
C LYS A 162 -0.08 -21.58 23.57
N ARG A 163 -0.89 -20.51 23.41
CA ARG A 163 -0.77 -19.23 24.12
C ARG A 163 -1.81 -19.03 25.22
N GLY A 164 -2.74 -19.99 25.36
CA GLY A 164 -3.86 -19.88 26.30
C GLY A 164 -4.80 -18.71 25.97
N LEU A 165 -5.00 -18.45 24.66
CA LEU A 165 -5.87 -17.40 24.14
C LEU A 165 -7.17 -18.00 23.64
N GLU A 166 -8.28 -17.26 23.82
CA GLU A 166 -9.62 -17.64 23.39
C GLU A 166 -10.20 -16.62 22.41
N ASP A 167 -11.23 -17.04 21.68
CA ASP A 167 -11.95 -16.17 20.75
C ASP A 167 -12.58 -14.98 21.50
N GLY A 168 -12.40 -13.79 20.98
CA GLY A 168 -12.88 -12.54 21.61
C GLY A 168 -11.91 -11.90 22.60
N ASP A 169 -10.79 -12.53 22.92
CA ASP A 169 -9.81 -11.96 23.83
C ASP A 169 -9.22 -10.66 23.28
N PRO A 170 -9.03 -9.64 24.13
CA PRO A 170 -8.14 -8.54 23.80
C PRO A 170 -6.69 -9.01 23.83
N VAL A 171 -5.99 -8.80 22.70
CA VAL A 171 -4.60 -9.25 22.51
C VAL A 171 -3.70 -8.10 22.11
N ARG A 172 -2.43 -8.19 22.50
CA ARG A 172 -1.36 -7.37 21.94
C ARG A 172 -0.56 -8.17 20.93
N LEU A 173 -0.31 -7.57 19.80
CA LEU A 173 0.63 -8.02 18.78
C LEU A 173 1.89 -7.18 18.93
N PHE A 174 3.07 -7.80 18.92
CA PHE A 174 4.30 -7.06 19.16
C PHE A 174 5.53 -7.71 18.49
N ASN A 175 6.50 -6.87 18.20
CA ASN A 175 7.84 -7.23 17.76
C ASN A 175 8.82 -6.12 18.19
N ASP A 176 10.05 -6.12 17.65
CA ASP A 176 11.07 -5.12 17.99
C ASP A 176 10.71 -3.68 17.56
N ARG A 177 9.75 -3.51 16.65
CA ARG A 177 9.33 -2.19 16.14
C ARG A 177 8.27 -1.53 17.01
N GLY A 178 7.43 -2.32 17.67
CA GLY A 178 6.36 -1.79 18.51
C GLY A 178 5.34 -2.82 18.94
N GLU A 179 4.20 -2.32 19.41
CA GLU A 179 3.05 -3.14 19.76
C GLU A 179 1.73 -2.47 19.40
N ILE A 180 0.71 -3.28 19.14
CA ILE A 180 -0.66 -2.83 18.88
C ILE A 180 -1.66 -3.74 19.61
N GLY A 181 -2.84 -3.18 19.92
CA GLY A 181 -3.94 -3.91 20.56
C GLY A 181 -5.09 -4.19 19.60
N LEU A 182 -5.53 -5.42 19.52
CA LEU A 182 -6.64 -5.88 18.69
C LEU A 182 -7.53 -6.86 19.48
N ILE A 183 -8.67 -7.22 18.88
CA ILE A 183 -9.50 -8.33 19.37
C ILE A 183 -9.13 -9.60 18.60
N LEU A 184 -8.94 -10.69 19.32
CA LEU A 184 -8.63 -11.97 18.71
C LEU A 184 -9.89 -12.62 18.13
N ARG A 185 -9.77 -13.16 16.94
CA ARG A 185 -10.69 -14.15 16.36
C ARG A 185 -9.92 -15.45 16.15
N VAL A 186 -10.38 -16.52 16.76
CA VAL A 186 -9.82 -17.85 16.60
C VAL A 186 -10.57 -18.58 15.47
N ALA A 187 -9.88 -18.86 14.38
CA ALA A 187 -10.46 -19.53 13.21
C ALA A 187 -9.43 -20.29 12.39
N ASP A 188 -9.85 -21.32 11.68
CA ASP A 188 -9.03 -22.13 10.76
C ASP A 188 -8.90 -21.53 9.35
N GLU A 189 -9.24 -20.25 9.21
CA GLU A 189 -9.11 -19.47 7.97
C GLU A 189 -7.64 -19.16 7.61
N VAL A 190 -6.73 -19.34 8.55
CA VAL A 190 -5.27 -19.14 8.39
C VAL A 190 -4.52 -20.41 8.74
N GLN A 191 -3.34 -20.59 8.16
CA GLN A 191 -2.48 -21.73 8.52
C GLN A 191 -1.81 -21.53 9.88
N PRO A 192 -1.46 -22.62 10.60
CA PRO A 192 -0.61 -22.50 11.79
C PRO A 192 0.68 -21.73 11.48
N GLY A 193 1.11 -20.88 12.41
CA GLY A 193 2.25 -19.99 12.25
C GLY A 193 1.97 -18.67 11.52
N VAL A 194 0.70 -18.43 11.14
CA VAL A 194 0.28 -17.20 10.47
C VAL A 194 -0.73 -16.45 11.34
N LEU A 195 -0.53 -15.14 11.45
CA LEU A 195 -1.50 -14.22 12.04
C LEU A 195 -1.96 -13.23 10.97
N LEU A 196 -3.28 -13.15 10.73
CA LEU A 196 -3.87 -12.26 9.73
C LEU A 196 -4.52 -11.05 10.41
N VAL A 197 -4.19 -9.85 9.94
CA VAL A 197 -4.87 -8.60 10.32
C VAL A 197 -5.55 -8.01 9.10
N PRO A 198 -6.88 -8.10 8.96
CA PRO A 198 -7.60 -7.53 7.84
C PRO A 198 -7.81 -6.03 8.03
N GLY A 199 -7.67 -5.30 6.93
CA GLY A 199 -7.92 -3.86 6.86
C GLY A 199 -6.81 -3.01 7.45
N GLN A 200 -6.75 -1.77 7.00
CA GLN A 200 -5.92 -0.71 7.58
C GLN A 200 -6.83 0.22 8.37
N ARG A 201 -6.72 0.19 9.68
CA ARG A 201 -7.64 0.93 10.55
C ARG A 201 -6.95 2.15 11.14
N PRO A 202 -7.66 3.30 11.23
CA PRO A 202 -7.18 4.47 11.96
C PRO A 202 -6.88 4.15 13.43
N MET A 203 -5.90 4.82 14.01
CA MET A 203 -5.50 4.62 15.42
C MET A 203 -6.68 4.70 16.40
N GLY A 204 -7.64 5.60 16.17
CA GLY A 204 -8.79 5.80 17.05
C GLY A 204 -9.87 4.69 16.99
N GLU A 205 -9.73 3.71 16.09
CA GLU A 205 -10.65 2.57 15.97
C GLU A 205 -10.10 1.28 16.58
N ALA A 206 -8.77 1.17 16.68
CA ALA A 206 -8.11 0.04 17.31
C ALA A 206 -8.10 0.18 18.84
N VAL A 207 -7.85 -0.91 19.56
CA VAL A 207 -7.57 -0.87 20.99
C VAL A 207 -6.33 -0.01 21.25
N SER A 208 -5.30 -0.15 20.41
CA SER A 208 -4.11 0.69 20.41
C SER A 208 -3.35 0.54 19.09
N GLY A 209 -2.81 1.64 18.56
CA GLY A 209 -1.88 1.64 17.45
C GLY A 209 -2.47 1.32 16.07
N THR A 210 -1.62 1.19 15.09
CA THR A 210 -1.94 0.73 13.74
C THR A 210 -0.98 -0.37 13.32
N ILE A 211 -1.39 -1.24 12.39
CA ILE A 211 -0.59 -2.37 11.93
C ILE A 211 0.78 -1.95 11.36
N ASN A 212 0.88 -0.75 10.79
CA ASN A 212 2.14 -0.22 10.27
C ASN A 212 3.23 -0.04 11.34
N MET A 213 2.86 0.04 12.62
CA MET A 213 3.83 0.11 13.73
C MET A 213 4.66 -1.18 13.87
N LEU A 214 4.17 -2.30 13.32
CA LEU A 214 4.85 -3.59 13.36
C LEU A 214 5.57 -3.92 12.04
N CYS A 215 5.18 -3.28 10.93
CA CYS A 215 5.71 -3.60 9.62
C CYS A 215 7.13 -3.07 9.42
N SER A 216 7.91 -3.77 8.59
CA SER A 216 9.23 -3.32 8.16
C SER A 216 9.12 -2.12 7.22
N ASP A 217 10.04 -1.18 7.34
CA ASP A 217 10.24 -0.04 6.44
C ASP A 217 11.33 -0.29 5.38
N ARG A 218 11.86 -1.51 5.32
CA ARG A 218 12.85 -1.90 4.31
C ARG A 218 12.25 -1.93 2.91
N TYR A 219 13.10 -1.72 1.94
CA TYR A 219 12.79 -1.88 0.53
C TYR A 219 13.24 -3.23 -0.01
N THR A 220 12.55 -3.71 -1.05
CA THR A 220 13.05 -4.82 -1.85
C THR A 220 14.26 -4.39 -2.69
N ASP A 221 15.09 -5.35 -3.08
CA ASP A 221 16.38 -5.13 -3.73
C ASP A 221 16.30 -4.43 -5.09
N MET A 222 15.47 -4.92 -6.00
CA MET A 222 15.40 -4.41 -7.38
C MET A 222 14.31 -3.37 -7.63
N GLY A 223 13.18 -3.54 -6.97
CA GLY A 223 11.97 -2.76 -7.26
C GLY A 223 11.68 -1.68 -6.21
N GLU A 224 12.48 -1.60 -5.16
CA GLU A 224 12.27 -0.68 -4.02
C GLU A 224 10.84 -0.72 -3.48
N GLY A 225 10.17 -1.88 -3.59
CA GLY A 225 8.86 -2.12 -3.03
C GLY A 225 8.91 -2.30 -1.51
N ALA A 226 7.80 -2.06 -0.84
CA ALA A 226 7.71 -2.24 0.61
C ALA A 226 7.70 -3.73 1.01
N THR A 227 8.44 -4.09 2.05
CA THR A 227 8.57 -5.47 2.57
C THR A 227 7.60 -5.77 3.71
N TYR A 228 6.48 -5.07 3.82
CA TYR A 228 5.53 -5.19 4.93
C TYR A 228 4.94 -6.59 5.12
N GLN A 229 4.93 -7.44 4.09
CA GLN A 229 4.50 -8.85 4.20
C GLN A 229 5.60 -9.79 4.73
N SER A 230 6.85 -9.30 4.84
CA SER A 230 7.97 -10.02 5.45
C SER A 230 8.12 -9.62 6.92
N THR A 231 7.02 -9.56 7.65
CA THR A 231 6.96 -9.15 9.05
C THR A 231 6.64 -10.34 9.93
N TRP A 232 7.41 -10.50 11.00
CA TRP A 232 7.22 -11.52 12.03
C TRP A 232 6.94 -10.87 13.38
N LEU A 233 6.16 -11.56 14.22
CA LEU A 233 5.70 -11.04 15.49
C LEU A 233 5.31 -12.14 16.48
N GLU A 234 4.94 -11.72 17.70
CA GLU A 234 4.29 -12.55 18.71
C GLU A 234 2.94 -11.93 19.12
N VAL A 235 2.03 -12.75 19.63
CA VAL A 235 0.74 -12.36 20.18
C VAL A 235 0.59 -12.86 21.61
N ALA A 236 0.07 -12.00 22.49
CA ALA A 236 -0.19 -12.35 23.88
C ALA A 236 -1.47 -11.65 24.39
N ALA A 237 -2.03 -12.14 25.48
CA ALA A 237 -3.17 -11.49 26.12
C ALA A 237 -2.83 -10.03 26.49
N TRP A 238 -3.76 -9.11 26.23
CA TRP A 238 -3.63 -7.71 26.62
C TRP A 238 -4.18 -7.50 28.03
N LYS A 239 -3.32 -7.54 29.03
CA LYS A 239 -3.71 -7.46 30.44
C LYS A 239 -4.27 -6.10 30.86
N ASP A 240 -3.94 -5.03 30.14
CA ASP A 240 -4.32 -3.65 30.47
C ASP A 240 -5.45 -3.11 29.59
N ALA A 241 -6.13 -3.97 28.82
CA ALA A 241 -7.20 -3.56 27.91
C ALA A 241 -8.41 -2.86 28.60
N ALA A 242 -8.51 -2.96 29.91
CA ALA A 242 -9.56 -2.28 30.69
C ALA A 242 -9.29 -0.79 30.95
N ALA A 243 -8.11 -0.28 30.56
CA ALA A 243 -7.69 1.11 30.76
C ALA A 243 -7.58 1.92 29.44
N ALA A 244 -7.94 1.33 28.30
CA ALA A 244 -7.85 1.97 26.96
C ALA A 244 -9.24 2.27 26.37
#